data_8a46d2a9354af58aff202a219845d8c7
#
_entry.id   8a46d2a9354af58aff202a219845d8c7
#
_cell.length_a   1.000
_cell.length_b   1.000
_cell.length_c   1.000
_cell.angle_alpha   90.00
_cell.angle_beta   90.00
_cell.angle_gamma   90.00
#
_symmetry.space_group_name_H-M   'P 1'
#
loop_
_entity.id
_entity.type
_entity.pdbx_description
1 polymer ?
#
loop_
_entity_poly.entity_id
_entity_poly.type
_entity_poly.pdbx_seq_one_letter_code
_entity_poly.pdbx_strand_id
1 'polypeptide(L)'
;MNIGIFFKIRNRLRTSLQSVVYPFFFARFGARSRILRPIRIDGSDNIAIGTDVFINNFAWIETIHAFSVQPRLEIRDRVYIGNSAHIIVTQSIEIGCDVLIADRVYVADYIHGYEDIHKPVKTQDLIQRRPVSIGDGSWIGENVAILGARIGRNCVIGANAVVTSDIPDFCVAVGAPARVVRHWHPDHRQWLKGGPSARNACPASVTTEINHA
;
A
#
# COMPACT_ATOMS: atom_id res chain seq x y z
N MET A 1 -25.92 10.55 26.86
CA MET A 1 -25.74 10.05 25.47
C MET A 1 -24.24 9.89 25.21
N ASN A 2 -23.78 8.69 24.86
CA ASN A 2 -22.33 8.45 24.70
C ASN A 2 -21.86 9.12 23.39
N ILE A 3 -20.87 10.03 23.49
CA ILE A 3 -20.30 10.76 22.35
C ILE A 3 -19.82 9.83 21.23
N GLY A 4 -19.37 8.62 21.57
CA GLY A 4 -19.00 7.58 20.61
C GLY A 4 -20.15 7.11 19.71
N ILE A 5 -21.39 7.12 20.21
CA ILE A 5 -22.59 6.78 19.43
C ILE A 5 -22.84 7.86 18.38
N PHE A 6 -22.71 9.13 18.75
CA PHE A 6 -22.86 10.25 17.83
C PHE A 6 -21.85 10.16 16.66
N PHE A 7 -20.58 9.90 16.97
CA PHE A 7 -19.56 9.72 15.94
C PHE A 7 -19.85 8.51 15.03
N LYS A 8 -20.33 7.39 15.60
CA LYS A 8 -20.72 6.20 14.81
C LYS A 8 -21.86 6.49 13.84
N ILE A 9 -22.93 7.18 14.32
CA ILE A 9 -24.10 7.53 13.48
C ILE A 9 -23.66 8.48 12.35
N ARG A 10 -22.94 9.54 12.67
CA ARG A 10 -22.42 10.50 11.68
C ARG A 10 -21.53 9.83 10.64
N ASN A 11 -20.64 8.95 11.06
CA ASN A 11 -19.78 8.22 10.13
C ASN A 11 -20.61 7.27 9.25
N ARG A 12 -21.64 6.63 9.79
CA ARG A 12 -22.52 5.72 9.03
C ARG A 12 -23.31 6.44 7.94
N LEU A 13 -23.88 7.61 8.23
CA LEU A 13 -24.55 8.46 7.25
C LEU A 13 -23.61 8.92 6.14
N ARG A 14 -22.41 9.36 6.51
CA ARG A 14 -21.41 9.79 5.54
C ARG A 14 -20.96 8.64 4.61
N THR A 15 -20.76 7.45 5.15
CA THR A 15 -20.36 6.28 4.35
C THR A 15 -21.46 5.82 3.40
N SER A 16 -22.72 5.93 3.79
CA SER A 16 -23.85 5.63 2.88
C SER A 16 -23.85 6.56 1.67
N LEU A 17 -23.56 7.84 1.85
CA LEU A 17 -23.44 8.80 0.75
C LEU A 17 -22.24 8.48 -0.16
N GLN A 18 -21.09 8.12 0.42
CA GLN A 18 -19.90 7.76 -0.34
C GLN A 18 -20.14 6.55 -1.26
N SER A 19 -20.84 5.53 -0.78
CA SER A 19 -21.12 4.33 -1.59
C SER A 19 -21.99 4.60 -2.82
N VAL A 20 -22.73 5.71 -2.82
CA VAL A 20 -23.55 6.14 -3.98
C VAL A 20 -22.77 7.09 -4.88
N VAL A 21 -21.99 7.99 -4.31
CA VAL A 21 -21.33 9.09 -5.05
C VAL A 21 -19.96 8.71 -5.61
N TYR A 22 -19.14 8.01 -4.82
CA TYR A 22 -17.76 7.71 -5.20
C TYR A 22 -17.59 6.79 -6.42
N PRO A 23 -18.47 5.83 -6.71
CA PRO A 23 -18.40 5.04 -7.95
C PRO A 23 -18.38 5.87 -9.24
N PHE A 24 -18.88 7.12 -9.20
CA PHE A 24 -18.88 8.02 -10.37
C PHE A 24 -17.56 8.78 -10.57
N PHE A 25 -16.71 8.81 -9.55
CA PHE A 25 -15.45 9.59 -9.56
C PHE A 25 -14.18 8.73 -9.49
N PHE A 26 -14.29 7.49 -9.07
CA PHE A 26 -13.17 6.55 -8.98
C PHE A 26 -13.19 5.59 -10.17
N ALA A 27 -12.01 5.11 -10.59
CA ALA A 27 -11.94 4.02 -11.59
C ALA A 27 -12.77 2.80 -11.13
N ARG A 28 -12.78 2.52 -9.83
CA ARG A 28 -13.66 1.56 -9.15
C ARG A 28 -13.80 1.95 -7.68
N PHE A 29 -15.00 1.82 -7.14
CA PHE A 29 -15.24 1.95 -5.71
C PHE A 29 -16.16 0.82 -5.24
N GLY A 30 -15.59 -0.18 -4.59
CA GLY A 30 -16.28 -1.41 -4.19
C GLY A 30 -17.27 -1.21 -3.04
N ALA A 31 -18.19 -2.15 -2.93
CA ALA A 31 -19.25 -2.13 -1.93
C ALA A 31 -18.67 -2.10 -0.49
N ARG A 32 -19.37 -1.42 0.43
CA ARG A 32 -19.03 -1.26 1.85
C ARG A 32 -17.68 -0.58 2.12
N SER A 33 -17.01 -0.08 1.08
CA SER A 33 -15.77 0.67 1.22
C SER A 33 -16.04 2.11 1.66
N ARG A 34 -15.08 2.70 2.36
CA ARG A 34 -15.23 4.04 2.94
C ARG A 34 -13.90 4.74 3.15
N ILE A 35 -13.90 6.05 2.94
CA ILE A 35 -12.77 6.94 3.19
C ILE A 35 -13.23 7.99 4.20
N LEU A 36 -12.53 8.08 5.34
CA LEU A 36 -12.86 9.04 6.40
C LEU A 36 -12.03 10.30 6.25
N ARG A 37 -12.70 11.46 6.06
CA ARG A 37 -12.08 12.80 6.10
C ARG A 37 -10.67 12.86 5.48
N PRO A 38 -10.50 12.56 4.19
CA PRO A 38 -9.20 12.67 3.55
C PRO A 38 -8.74 14.13 3.57
N ILE A 39 -7.43 14.37 3.61
CA ILE A 39 -6.85 15.68 3.36
C ILE A 39 -6.94 15.99 1.87
N ARG A 40 -6.61 15.00 1.04
CA ARG A 40 -6.56 15.16 -0.41
C ARG A 40 -6.81 13.83 -1.11
N ILE A 41 -7.57 13.86 -2.19
CA ILE A 41 -7.69 12.77 -3.16
C ILE A 41 -7.67 13.42 -4.54
N ASP A 42 -6.61 13.19 -5.31
CA ASP A 42 -6.47 13.69 -6.67
C ASP A 42 -6.24 12.56 -7.67
N GLY A 43 -6.75 12.73 -8.89
CA GLY A 43 -6.67 11.74 -9.95
C GLY A 43 -7.45 10.46 -9.62
N SER A 44 -8.60 10.61 -8.99
CA SER A 44 -9.44 9.49 -8.53
C SER A 44 -9.90 8.55 -9.66
N ASP A 45 -9.94 9.02 -10.89
CA ASP A 45 -10.20 8.25 -12.12
C ASP A 45 -9.13 7.18 -12.41
N ASN A 46 -7.95 7.28 -11.78
CA ASN A 46 -6.88 6.29 -11.84
C ASN A 46 -6.79 5.43 -10.54
N ILE A 47 -7.75 5.59 -9.62
CA ILE A 47 -7.77 4.89 -8.34
C ILE A 47 -8.89 3.86 -8.32
N ALA A 48 -8.53 2.59 -8.21
CA ALA A 48 -9.44 1.48 -8.03
C ALA A 48 -9.44 1.01 -6.57
N ILE A 49 -10.61 1.01 -5.93
CA ILE A 49 -10.80 0.57 -4.56
C ILE A 49 -11.71 -0.65 -4.57
N GLY A 50 -11.28 -1.73 -3.92
CA GLY A 50 -12.02 -2.98 -3.76
C GLY A 50 -13.18 -2.88 -2.79
N THR A 51 -13.69 -4.04 -2.39
CA THR A 51 -14.82 -4.21 -1.46
C THR A 51 -14.33 -4.27 -0.01
N ASP A 52 -15.11 -3.72 0.94
CA ASP A 52 -14.79 -3.71 2.37
C ASP A 52 -13.46 -3.00 2.71
N VAL A 53 -13.04 -2.03 1.91
CA VAL A 53 -11.86 -1.23 2.18
C VAL A 53 -12.17 -0.12 3.17
N PHE A 54 -11.31 0.06 4.17
CA PHE A 54 -11.44 1.13 5.14
C PHE A 54 -10.19 2.03 5.16
N ILE A 55 -10.34 3.27 4.68
CA ILE A 55 -9.30 4.30 4.72
C ILE A 55 -9.67 5.30 5.81
N ASN A 56 -8.81 5.44 6.81
CA ASN A 56 -9.04 6.28 7.99
C ASN A 56 -8.81 7.76 7.71
N ASN A 57 -8.83 8.59 8.76
CA ASN A 57 -8.78 10.05 8.62
C ASN A 57 -7.44 10.55 8.10
N PHE A 58 -7.49 11.71 7.44
CA PHE A 58 -6.32 12.50 7.02
C PHE A 58 -5.43 11.81 5.98
N ALA A 59 -5.97 10.83 5.25
CA ALA A 59 -5.25 10.25 4.13
C ALA A 59 -5.02 11.31 3.02
N TRP A 60 -3.83 11.27 2.43
CA TRP A 60 -3.50 11.96 1.20
C TRP A 60 -3.19 10.91 0.14
N ILE A 61 -4.03 10.83 -0.88
CA ILE A 61 -3.91 9.86 -1.98
C ILE A 61 -3.92 10.64 -3.29
N GLU A 62 -2.89 10.46 -4.10
CA GLU A 62 -2.73 11.23 -5.32
C GLU A 62 -2.13 10.37 -6.43
N THR A 63 -2.69 10.48 -7.64
CA THR A 63 -2.07 9.95 -8.86
C THR A 63 -1.62 11.12 -9.73
N ILE A 64 -0.32 11.13 -10.07
CA ILE A 64 0.33 12.24 -10.78
C ILE A 64 0.80 11.77 -12.16
N HIS A 65 0.34 12.45 -13.21
CA HIS A 65 0.85 12.26 -14.58
C HIS A 65 2.20 12.97 -14.75
N ALA A 66 3.25 12.40 -14.16
CA ALA A 66 4.61 12.97 -14.23
C ALA A 66 5.45 12.35 -15.35
N PHE A 67 5.07 11.17 -15.83
CA PHE A 67 5.79 10.41 -16.85
C PHE A 67 4.84 9.99 -17.99
N SER A 68 5.36 9.38 -19.03
CA SER A 68 4.58 8.93 -20.20
C SER A 68 3.61 7.77 -19.88
N VAL A 69 3.70 7.18 -18.69
CA VAL A 69 2.83 6.09 -18.23
C VAL A 69 1.64 6.65 -17.47
N GLN A 70 0.45 6.09 -17.70
CA GLN A 70 -0.74 6.43 -16.91
C GLN A 70 -0.59 5.88 -15.50
N PRO A 71 -0.67 6.73 -14.46
CA PRO A 71 -0.55 6.27 -13.09
C PRO A 71 -1.76 5.41 -12.70
N ARG A 72 -1.54 4.38 -11.87
CA ARG A 72 -2.61 3.52 -11.38
C ARG A 72 -2.40 3.14 -9.93
N LEU A 73 -3.40 3.41 -9.11
CA LEU A 73 -3.51 2.87 -7.76
C LEU A 73 -4.58 1.79 -7.71
N GLU A 74 -4.22 0.58 -7.27
CA GLU A 74 -5.17 -0.47 -6.99
C GLU A 74 -5.10 -0.88 -5.52
N ILE A 75 -6.20 -0.69 -4.79
CA ILE A 75 -6.40 -1.17 -3.43
C ILE A 75 -7.42 -2.29 -3.50
N ARG A 76 -7.00 -3.52 -3.19
CA ARG A 76 -7.86 -4.70 -3.28
C ARG A 76 -8.81 -4.81 -2.08
N ASP A 77 -9.46 -5.95 -1.93
CA ASP A 77 -10.53 -6.14 -0.95
C ASP A 77 -10.03 -6.22 0.49
N ARG A 78 -10.87 -5.78 1.44
CA ARG A 78 -10.68 -5.92 2.90
C ARG A 78 -9.39 -5.27 3.42
N VAL A 79 -8.91 -4.25 2.73
CA VAL A 79 -7.73 -3.48 3.15
C VAL A 79 -8.13 -2.47 4.22
N TYR A 80 -7.32 -2.37 5.27
CA TYR A 80 -7.38 -1.30 6.26
C TYR A 80 -6.18 -0.37 6.11
N ILE A 81 -6.45 0.93 6.01
CA ILE A 81 -5.43 1.98 5.96
C ILE A 81 -5.66 2.93 7.13
N GLY A 82 -4.64 3.08 7.97
CA GLY A 82 -4.62 3.91 9.16
C GLY A 82 -4.69 5.42 8.87
N ASN A 83 -4.61 6.22 9.93
CA ASN A 83 -4.66 7.67 9.82
C ASN A 83 -3.42 8.25 9.14
N SER A 84 -3.61 9.36 8.44
CA SER A 84 -2.52 10.15 7.84
C SER A 84 -1.62 9.33 6.90
N ALA A 85 -2.15 8.31 6.26
CA ALA A 85 -1.44 7.61 5.20
C ALA A 85 -1.23 8.55 4.02
N HIS A 86 -0.04 8.49 3.40
CA HIS A 86 0.35 9.31 2.26
C HIS A 86 0.78 8.41 1.11
N ILE A 87 -0.05 8.30 0.08
CA ILE A 87 0.15 7.40 -1.06
C ILE A 87 0.20 8.24 -2.33
N ILE A 88 1.35 8.29 -2.99
CA ILE A 88 1.53 9.05 -4.23
C ILE A 88 2.02 8.11 -5.33
N VAL A 89 1.30 8.13 -6.44
CA VAL A 89 1.48 7.21 -7.55
C VAL A 89 1.83 7.99 -8.81
N THR A 90 2.93 7.62 -9.43
CA THR A 90 3.33 8.16 -10.74
C THR A 90 3.34 7.10 -11.85
N GLN A 91 3.35 5.82 -11.46
CA GLN A 91 3.32 4.68 -12.36
C GLN A 91 2.30 3.63 -11.88
N SER A 92 2.63 2.87 -10.83
CA SER A 92 1.74 1.83 -10.32
C SER A 92 2.01 1.49 -8.86
N ILE A 93 0.96 1.55 -8.05
CA ILE A 93 0.96 1.02 -6.69
C ILE A 93 -0.20 0.04 -6.55
N GLU A 94 0.11 -1.18 -6.08
CA GLU A 94 -0.87 -2.23 -5.82
C GLU A 94 -0.83 -2.65 -4.35
N ILE A 95 -1.99 -2.63 -3.70
CA ILE A 95 -2.17 -3.10 -2.32
C ILE A 95 -3.11 -4.31 -2.36
N GLY A 96 -2.61 -5.47 -2.00
CA GLY A 96 -3.29 -6.75 -2.02
C GLY A 96 -4.46 -6.85 -1.06
N CYS A 97 -5.15 -8.00 -1.10
CA CYS A 97 -6.27 -8.26 -0.20
C CYS A 97 -5.81 -8.42 1.25
N ASP A 98 -6.70 -8.07 2.21
CA ASP A 98 -6.47 -8.28 3.65
C ASP A 98 -5.21 -7.60 4.19
N VAL A 99 -4.69 -6.58 3.53
CA VAL A 99 -3.53 -5.83 3.99
C VAL A 99 -3.93 -4.86 5.10
N LEU A 100 -3.12 -4.86 6.16
CA LEU A 100 -3.22 -3.92 7.28
C LEU A 100 -2.11 -2.88 7.19
N ILE A 101 -2.46 -1.64 6.91
CA ILE A 101 -1.55 -0.48 6.92
C ILE A 101 -1.83 0.35 8.17
N ALA A 102 -0.83 0.53 9.02
CA ALA A 102 -0.94 1.35 10.24
C ALA A 102 -0.92 2.85 9.92
N ASP A 103 -0.84 3.69 10.93
CA ASP A 103 -0.87 5.14 10.79
C ASP A 103 0.42 5.71 10.17
N ARG A 104 0.31 6.84 9.48
CA ARG A 104 1.43 7.64 8.93
C ARG A 104 2.37 6.88 7.98
N VAL A 105 1.86 5.87 7.28
CA VAL A 105 2.63 5.14 6.27
C VAL A 105 2.76 6.00 5.01
N TYR A 106 3.97 6.06 4.46
CA TYR A 106 4.28 6.71 3.19
C TYR A 106 4.57 5.67 2.10
N VAL A 107 3.92 5.79 0.95
CA VAL A 107 4.13 4.88 -0.20
C VAL A 107 4.29 5.71 -1.46
N ALA A 108 5.40 5.51 -2.18
CA ALA A 108 5.62 6.20 -3.45
C ALA A 108 6.46 5.35 -4.44
N ASP A 109 6.22 5.57 -5.73
CA ASP A 109 6.98 4.96 -6.82
C ASP A 109 7.87 5.97 -7.55
N TYR A 110 8.21 7.08 -6.91
CA TYR A 110 9.08 8.14 -7.41
C TYR A 110 9.89 8.79 -6.29
N ILE A 111 10.87 9.60 -6.67
CA ILE A 111 11.60 10.52 -5.80
C ILE A 111 11.83 11.85 -6.54
N HIS A 112 12.20 12.90 -5.83
CA HIS A 112 12.70 14.11 -6.45
C HIS A 112 14.12 13.91 -6.99
N GLY A 113 14.41 14.49 -8.16
CA GLY A 113 15.76 14.57 -8.69
C GLY A 113 16.65 15.45 -7.80
N TYR A 114 17.88 15.05 -7.62
CA TYR A 114 18.87 15.74 -6.77
C TYR A 114 20.29 15.71 -7.34
N GLU A 115 20.46 15.15 -8.54
CA GLU A 115 21.80 14.88 -9.10
C GLU A 115 22.52 16.16 -9.56
N ASP A 116 21.77 17.18 -9.99
CA ASP A 116 22.35 18.47 -10.35
C ASP A 116 22.56 19.32 -9.09
N ILE A 117 23.80 19.35 -8.60
CA ILE A 117 24.18 20.10 -7.39
C ILE A 117 24.07 21.64 -7.53
N HIS A 118 23.92 22.13 -8.75
CA HIS A 118 23.78 23.57 -9.04
C HIS A 118 22.32 24.03 -9.09
N LYS A 119 21.37 23.11 -9.01
CA LYS A 119 19.94 23.41 -9.01
C LYS A 119 19.27 23.02 -7.70
N PRO A 120 18.35 23.84 -7.18
CA PRO A 120 17.50 23.44 -6.08
C PRO A 120 16.73 22.14 -6.41
N VAL A 121 16.65 21.21 -5.47
CA VAL A 121 15.94 19.93 -5.65
C VAL A 121 14.52 20.12 -6.16
N LYS A 122 13.80 21.15 -5.66
CA LYS A 122 12.42 21.44 -6.07
C LYS A 122 12.24 21.80 -7.55
N THR A 123 13.33 22.17 -8.24
CA THR A 123 13.31 22.57 -9.68
C THR A 123 13.85 21.47 -10.58
N GLN A 124 14.26 20.34 -10.02
CA GLN A 124 14.70 19.16 -10.78
C GLN A 124 13.51 18.24 -11.04
N ASP A 125 13.58 17.52 -12.16
CA ASP A 125 12.54 16.59 -12.56
C ASP A 125 12.37 15.45 -11.55
N LEU A 126 11.19 14.88 -11.50
CA LEU A 126 10.95 13.68 -10.71
C LEU A 126 11.70 12.48 -11.32
N ILE A 127 12.20 11.61 -10.49
CA ILE A 127 12.85 10.36 -10.89
C ILE A 127 11.90 9.21 -10.59
N GLN A 128 11.48 8.51 -11.63
CA GLN A 128 10.63 7.33 -11.50
C GLN A 128 11.39 6.19 -10.82
N ARG A 129 10.76 5.58 -9.84
CA ARG A 129 11.25 4.35 -9.21
C ARG A 129 10.47 3.16 -9.76
N ARG A 130 10.77 1.95 -9.28
CA ARG A 130 10.00 0.76 -9.64
C ARG A 130 8.58 0.85 -9.09
N PRO A 131 7.60 0.17 -9.71
CA PRO A 131 6.27 0.00 -9.13
C PRO A 131 6.34 -0.55 -7.71
N VAL A 132 5.37 -0.16 -6.89
CA VAL A 132 5.22 -0.70 -5.55
C VAL A 132 4.12 -1.76 -5.55
N SER A 133 4.36 -2.89 -4.88
CA SER A 133 3.32 -3.85 -4.56
C SER A 133 3.42 -4.31 -3.11
N ILE A 134 2.26 -4.45 -2.45
CA ILE A 134 2.15 -5.02 -1.11
C ILE A 134 1.27 -6.26 -1.22
N GLY A 135 1.85 -7.43 -0.99
CA GLY A 135 1.17 -8.72 -1.13
C GLY A 135 0.12 -8.95 -0.05
N ASP A 136 -0.83 -9.82 -0.38
CA ASP A 136 -2.00 -10.13 0.44
C ASP A 136 -1.63 -10.50 1.89
N GLY A 137 -2.47 -10.11 2.84
CA GLY A 137 -2.35 -10.44 4.25
C GLY A 137 -1.16 -9.80 4.98
N SER A 138 -0.44 -8.86 4.35
CA SER A 138 0.72 -8.22 4.95
C SER A 138 0.34 -7.11 5.94
N TRP A 139 1.18 -6.91 6.94
CA TRP A 139 1.07 -5.84 7.91
C TRP A 139 2.21 -4.84 7.77
N ILE A 140 1.85 -3.59 7.50
CA ILE A 140 2.77 -2.45 7.41
C ILE A 140 2.65 -1.65 8.70
N GLY A 141 3.71 -1.62 9.47
CA GLY A 141 3.78 -0.93 10.76
C GLY A 141 3.71 0.59 10.63
N GLU A 142 3.55 1.25 11.76
CA GLU A 142 3.42 2.71 11.84
C GLU A 142 4.68 3.44 11.36
N ASN A 143 4.51 4.58 10.68
CA ASN A 143 5.59 5.41 10.11
C ASN A 143 6.51 4.67 9.11
N VAL A 144 6.06 3.60 8.49
CA VAL A 144 6.85 2.93 7.44
C VAL A 144 6.86 3.79 6.19
N ALA A 145 8.03 3.86 5.53
CA ALA A 145 8.17 4.43 4.19
C ALA A 145 8.49 3.31 3.19
N ILE A 146 7.74 3.25 2.07
CA ILE A 146 7.94 2.27 0.99
C ILE A 146 8.23 3.04 -0.30
N LEU A 147 9.40 2.82 -0.89
CA LEU A 147 9.88 3.55 -2.06
C LEU A 147 10.31 2.57 -3.16
N GLY A 148 9.48 2.41 -4.19
CA GLY A 148 9.80 1.61 -5.37
C GLY A 148 10.20 0.16 -5.06
N ALA A 149 9.50 -0.51 -4.15
CA ALA A 149 9.81 -1.85 -3.68
C ALA A 149 8.57 -2.75 -3.67
N ARG A 150 8.80 -4.05 -3.80
CA ARG A 150 7.77 -5.10 -3.66
C ARG A 150 7.86 -5.72 -2.28
N ILE A 151 6.73 -5.84 -1.60
CA ILE A 151 6.58 -6.59 -0.35
C ILE A 151 5.72 -7.79 -0.69
N GLY A 152 6.22 -8.99 -0.38
CA GLY A 152 5.52 -10.23 -0.60
C GLY A 152 4.28 -10.37 0.28
N ARG A 153 3.60 -11.50 0.15
CA ARG A 153 2.39 -11.82 0.93
C ARG A 153 2.73 -12.23 2.37
N ASN A 154 1.79 -11.97 3.28
CA ASN A 154 1.92 -12.32 4.72
C ASN A 154 3.24 -11.85 5.34
N CYS A 155 3.71 -10.67 4.93
CA CYS A 155 4.89 -10.02 5.49
C CYS A 155 4.52 -9.13 6.67
N VAL A 156 5.49 -8.90 7.55
CA VAL A 156 5.40 -7.89 8.61
C VAL A 156 6.53 -6.90 8.42
N ILE A 157 6.17 -5.64 8.22
CA ILE A 157 7.14 -4.54 8.16
C ILE A 157 7.05 -3.78 9.48
N GLY A 158 8.12 -3.81 10.26
CA GLY A 158 8.14 -3.17 11.58
C GLY A 158 8.05 -1.65 11.49
N ALA A 159 7.50 -1.03 12.53
CA ALA A 159 7.34 0.41 12.60
C ALA A 159 8.65 1.17 12.36
N ASN A 160 8.56 2.36 11.73
CA ASN A 160 9.69 3.22 11.35
C ASN A 160 10.67 2.59 10.34
N ALA A 161 10.30 1.51 9.66
CA ALA A 161 11.15 0.93 8.62
C ALA A 161 11.11 1.75 7.32
N VAL A 162 12.22 1.73 6.58
CA VAL A 162 12.33 2.34 5.24
C VAL A 162 12.60 1.23 4.22
N VAL A 163 11.59 0.85 3.46
CA VAL A 163 11.65 -0.25 2.48
C VAL A 163 12.04 0.33 1.12
N THR A 164 13.26 0.04 0.69
CA THR A 164 13.82 0.46 -0.61
C THR A 164 14.23 -0.73 -1.49
N SER A 165 14.04 -1.95 -0.99
CA SER A 165 14.36 -3.20 -1.67
C SER A 165 13.26 -4.21 -1.44
N ASP A 166 13.11 -5.17 -2.35
CA ASP A 166 12.07 -6.18 -2.29
C ASP A 166 12.19 -7.06 -1.03
N ILE A 167 11.04 -7.35 -0.43
CA ILE A 167 10.89 -8.25 0.71
C ILE A 167 10.16 -9.50 0.21
N PRO A 168 10.74 -10.70 0.34
CA PRO A 168 10.10 -11.95 -0.06
C PRO A 168 8.86 -12.26 0.77
N ASP A 169 8.02 -13.18 0.27
CA ASP A 169 6.87 -13.71 0.99
C ASP A 169 7.24 -14.20 2.39
N PHE A 170 6.29 -14.09 3.33
CA PHE A 170 6.40 -14.66 4.68
C PHE A 170 7.65 -14.20 5.44
N CYS A 171 7.98 -12.93 5.34
CA CYS A 171 9.13 -12.33 6.00
C CYS A 171 8.73 -11.26 7.00
N VAL A 172 9.56 -11.11 8.03
CA VAL A 172 9.55 -9.95 8.93
C VAL A 172 10.77 -9.09 8.60
N ALA A 173 10.53 -7.83 8.23
CA ALA A 173 11.59 -6.87 7.93
C ALA A 173 11.48 -5.63 8.82
N VAL A 174 12.62 -5.09 9.25
CA VAL A 174 12.69 -3.91 10.12
C VAL A 174 13.90 -3.05 9.77
N GLY A 175 13.89 -1.79 10.22
CA GLY A 175 15.04 -0.87 10.14
C GLY A 175 15.01 0.07 8.94
N ALA A 176 15.99 0.97 8.88
CA ALA A 176 16.19 1.96 7.83
C ALA A 176 17.64 1.91 7.35
N PRO A 177 17.94 1.30 6.20
CA PRO A 177 17.03 0.60 5.30
C PRO A 177 16.53 -0.73 5.89
N ALA A 178 15.32 -1.13 5.52
CA ALA A 178 14.69 -2.35 6.02
C ALA A 178 15.49 -3.60 5.62
N ARG A 179 15.61 -4.54 6.56
CA ARG A 179 16.28 -5.83 6.34
C ARG A 179 15.41 -6.94 6.90
N VAL A 180 15.37 -8.07 6.21
CA VAL A 180 14.67 -9.26 6.70
C VAL A 180 15.39 -9.80 7.93
N VAL A 181 14.67 -9.89 9.05
CA VAL A 181 15.16 -10.40 10.34
C VAL A 181 14.60 -11.75 10.69
N ARG A 182 13.47 -12.14 10.07
CA ARG A 182 12.86 -13.47 10.21
C ARG A 182 12.18 -13.86 8.91
N HIS A 183 12.12 -15.16 8.65
CA HIS A 183 11.33 -15.74 7.57
C HIS A 183 10.65 -17.02 8.03
N TRP A 184 9.51 -17.34 7.42
CA TRP A 184 8.81 -18.60 7.64
C TRP A 184 9.51 -19.72 6.89
N HIS A 185 9.79 -20.83 7.60
CA HIS A 185 10.34 -22.04 6.98
C HIS A 185 9.24 -23.10 6.88
N PRO A 186 8.83 -23.52 5.67
CA PRO A 186 7.69 -24.41 5.49
C PRO A 186 7.92 -25.81 6.09
N ASP A 187 9.09 -26.41 5.91
CA ASP A 187 9.40 -27.76 6.39
C ASP A 187 9.46 -27.81 7.91
N HIS A 188 10.01 -26.79 8.54
CA HIS A 188 10.08 -26.68 10.01
C HIS A 188 8.81 -26.10 10.64
N ARG A 189 7.88 -25.56 9.83
CA ARG A 189 6.66 -24.90 10.27
C ARG A 189 6.88 -23.88 11.39
N GLN A 190 7.95 -23.09 11.27
CA GLN A 190 8.33 -22.09 12.28
C GLN A 190 9.04 -20.88 11.66
N TRP A 191 9.06 -19.81 12.43
CA TRP A 191 9.79 -18.59 12.09
C TRP A 191 11.27 -18.73 12.46
N LEU A 192 12.16 -18.65 11.47
CA LEU A 192 13.61 -18.66 11.66
C LEU A 192 14.16 -17.22 11.63
N LYS A 193 15.27 -17.00 12.33
CA LYS A 193 16.01 -15.73 12.31
C LYS A 193 16.79 -15.58 11.00
N GLY A 194 16.94 -14.33 10.54
CA GLY A 194 17.62 -14.00 9.29
C GLY A 194 16.72 -14.07 8.06
N GLY A 195 17.25 -13.71 6.90
CA GLY A 195 16.55 -13.80 5.63
C GLY A 195 16.53 -15.23 5.08
N PRO A 196 15.62 -15.54 4.13
CA PRO A 196 15.63 -16.82 3.44
C PRO A 196 16.96 -17.01 2.70
N SER A 197 17.56 -18.21 2.83
CA SER A 197 18.73 -18.54 2.00
C SER A 197 18.29 -18.71 0.55
N ALA A 198 19.19 -18.48 -0.41
CA ALA A 198 18.88 -18.63 -1.83
C ALA A 198 18.34 -20.04 -2.21
N ARG A 199 18.53 -21.05 -1.36
CA ARG A 199 18.01 -22.41 -1.54
C ARG A 199 16.57 -22.58 -1.04
N ASN A 200 16.06 -21.65 -0.23
CA ASN A 200 14.73 -21.74 0.42
C ASN A 200 13.79 -20.62 -0.04
N ALA A 201 14.11 -19.93 -1.14
CA ALA A 201 13.16 -19.04 -1.79
C ALA A 201 11.98 -19.90 -2.27
N CYS A 202 10.79 -19.63 -1.76
CA CYS A 202 9.56 -20.32 -2.18
C CYS A 202 9.47 -20.25 -3.72
N PRO A 203 9.27 -21.38 -4.44
CA PRO A 203 9.11 -21.33 -5.88
C PRO A 203 7.95 -20.42 -6.22
N ALA A 204 8.16 -19.53 -7.18
CA ALA A 204 7.12 -18.65 -7.71
C ALA A 204 5.92 -19.51 -8.09
N SER A 205 4.74 -19.12 -7.59
CA SER A 205 3.41 -19.69 -7.82
C SER A 205 3.31 -20.65 -9.02
N VAL A 206 3.04 -21.92 -8.75
CA VAL A 206 2.48 -22.86 -9.73
C VAL A 206 1.14 -22.26 -10.18
N THR A 207 1.10 -21.75 -11.40
CA THR A 207 -0.14 -21.42 -12.09
C THR A 207 -0.86 -22.74 -12.34
N THR A 208 -1.89 -23.04 -11.58
CA THR A 208 -2.76 -24.18 -11.84
C THR A 208 -3.56 -23.80 -13.09
N GLU A 209 -3.13 -24.32 -14.23
CA GLU A 209 -3.97 -24.37 -15.44
C GLU A 209 -5.17 -25.26 -15.12
N ILE A 210 -6.33 -24.65 -14.96
CA ILE A 210 -7.59 -25.38 -14.93
C ILE A 210 -7.93 -25.72 -16.37
N ASN A 211 -7.57 -26.93 -16.79
CA ASN A 211 -8.08 -27.53 -18.02
C ASN A 211 -9.59 -27.79 -17.84
N HIS A 212 -10.40 -27.01 -18.52
CA HIS A 212 -11.80 -27.35 -18.78
C HIS A 212 -11.83 -28.36 -19.95
N ALA A 213 -12.11 -29.61 -19.62
CA ALA A 213 -12.61 -30.60 -20.56
C ALA A 213 -14.13 -30.65 -20.45
#